data_5a4b5c028eafa583cdfb02ae3049e256
#
_entry.id   5a4b5c028eafa583cdfb02ae3049e256
#
_cell.length_a   1.000
_cell.length_b   1.000
_cell.length_c   1.000
_cell.angle_alpha   90.00
_cell.angle_beta   90.00
_cell.angle_gamma   90.00
#
_symmetry.space_group_name_H-M   'P 1'
#
loop_
_entity.id
_entity.type
_entity.pdbx_description
1 polymer ?
#
loop_
_entity_poly.entity_id
_entity_poly.type
_entity_poly.pdbx_seq_one_letter_code
_entity_poly.pdbx_strand_id
1 'polypeptide(L)'
;MVAQGLLDFQYEADPSSRGLTSLGGLPLYFDLIKASGLGAAIRRHVRAAGGQGWLDIQMVLAVIFLNLAGGDCVEDIERLERDGGFSAILRAIEKDLLSRAERRSLKSRWRRERERATPSPSALSGWLERFHDPNSPKAVAGKAFIPAVTEALRGLWRVNQALLEFLHEHQPAKSATLDMDATLIETHKRDALHCYKKFKAYQPLNCWWAEQGAMLYSEFRDGNVPAGHEQLRVLKESLRHLPESVKKVALRSDTAGYQAELLLYCGEGKDPRFGVIEFAIGADVTEAFRAAVLATPESEWKPLIRRVDGKSYVTDQEWAEVVYVPNWAGHSRQRADYRFLAIREPLRQLELGDEQELPFPTQAFAGKGLHKPFGMVTNRKGPGDGVIWWLRERCGKSEEVHSAMKSDLAGGQLPSGLFGANAAWWALAILAFNLNAAMKRLALGESWAAKRMKALRFHLIGLPGRVISHARRWIIRLGGGTQALATILDARQKIRALAHGPAG
;
A
#
# COMPACT_ATOMS: atom_id res chain seq x y z
N MET A 1 -40.56 22.23 10.80
CA MET A 1 -41.11 21.02 11.42
C MET A 1 -40.02 20.41 12.28
N VAL A 2 -40.17 20.43 13.58
CA VAL A 2 -39.29 19.75 14.49
C VAL A 2 -39.80 18.32 14.62
N ALA A 3 -39.08 17.34 14.10
CA ALA A 3 -39.45 15.94 14.28
C ALA A 3 -39.14 15.57 15.74
N GLN A 4 -40.15 15.27 16.54
CA GLN A 4 -40.00 14.84 17.91
C GLN A 4 -39.55 13.38 17.91
N GLY A 5 -38.39 13.09 18.50
CA GLY A 5 -37.84 11.74 18.64
C GLY A 5 -38.41 11.00 19.86
N LEU A 6 -37.93 9.79 20.14
CA LEU A 6 -38.27 8.98 21.30
C LEU A 6 -37.62 9.49 22.61
N LEU A 7 -36.59 10.30 22.50
CA LEU A 7 -35.82 10.87 23.61
C LEU A 7 -35.92 12.39 23.57
N ASP A 8 -35.72 13.02 24.74
CA ASP A 8 -35.88 14.47 24.90
C ASP A 8 -34.57 15.23 24.45
N PHE A 9 -34.36 15.25 23.12
CA PHE A 9 -33.36 16.10 22.46
C PHE A 9 -33.83 16.50 21.05
N GLN A 10 -33.28 17.59 20.56
CA GLN A 10 -33.62 18.15 19.24
C GLN A 10 -32.36 18.41 18.42
N TYR A 11 -32.52 18.39 17.10
CA TYR A 11 -31.46 18.79 16.15
C TYR A 11 -31.81 20.18 15.61
N GLU A 12 -30.86 21.11 15.75
CA GLU A 12 -30.95 22.44 15.20
C GLU A 12 -29.73 22.78 14.36
N ALA A 13 -29.92 23.56 13.30
CA ALA A 13 -28.78 24.11 12.57
C ALA A 13 -28.11 25.20 13.42
N ASP A 14 -26.77 25.11 13.62
CA ASP A 14 -26.04 26.20 14.27
C ASP A 14 -26.03 27.44 13.35
N PRO A 15 -26.66 28.55 13.72
CA PRO A 15 -26.66 29.78 12.94
C PRO A 15 -25.26 30.39 12.78
N SER A 16 -24.33 30.02 13.66
CA SER A 16 -22.91 30.44 13.63
C SER A 16 -21.98 29.38 13.02
N SER A 17 -22.46 28.60 12.07
CA SER A 17 -21.72 27.51 11.40
C SER A 17 -20.44 27.96 10.68
N ARG A 18 -20.22 29.26 10.50
CA ARG A 18 -19.03 29.81 9.82
C ARG A 18 -17.73 29.37 10.50
N GLY A 19 -16.89 28.71 9.73
CA GLY A 19 -15.58 28.22 10.18
C GLY A 19 -15.62 26.95 11.03
N LEU A 20 -16.80 26.33 11.24
CA LEU A 20 -16.87 25.02 11.87
C LEU A 20 -16.17 23.96 10.99
N THR A 21 -15.49 23.03 11.64
CA THR A 21 -14.86 21.89 10.98
C THR A 21 -15.02 20.63 11.82
N SER A 22 -15.29 19.52 11.15
CA SER A 22 -15.19 18.19 11.72
C SER A 22 -13.80 17.55 11.51
N LEU A 23 -12.90 18.24 10.82
CA LEU A 23 -11.60 17.76 10.36
C LEU A 23 -10.44 18.60 10.95
N GLY A 24 -10.56 19.04 12.20
CA GLY A 24 -9.62 19.97 12.81
C GLY A 24 -8.17 19.49 12.89
N GLY A 25 -7.92 18.18 12.84
CA GLY A 25 -6.56 17.63 12.80
C GLY A 25 -6.01 17.37 11.39
N LEU A 26 -6.87 17.33 10.37
CA LEU A 26 -6.43 17.09 8.99
C LEU A 26 -5.42 18.13 8.47
N PRO A 27 -5.50 19.42 8.82
CA PRO A 27 -4.50 20.43 8.45
C PRO A 27 -3.07 20.13 8.87
N LEU A 28 -2.83 19.23 9.83
CA LEU A 28 -1.49 18.78 10.21
C LEU A 28 -0.71 18.19 9.00
N TYR A 29 -1.42 17.53 8.08
CA TYR A 29 -0.81 16.95 6.89
C TYR A 29 -0.29 18.01 5.91
N PHE A 30 -0.78 19.24 5.92
CA PHE A 30 -0.20 20.32 5.10
C PHE A 30 1.24 20.65 5.52
N ASP A 31 1.51 20.65 6.82
CA ASP A 31 2.87 20.86 7.32
C ASP A 31 3.81 19.75 6.82
N LEU A 32 3.38 18.49 6.85
CA LEU A 32 4.17 17.36 6.33
C LEU A 32 4.33 17.41 4.80
N ILE A 33 3.29 17.75 4.04
CA ILE A 33 3.36 17.94 2.58
C ILE A 33 4.38 19.02 2.22
N LYS A 34 4.45 20.09 3.02
CA LYS A 34 5.42 21.16 2.83
C LYS A 34 6.84 20.71 3.20
N ALA A 35 7.02 20.07 4.34
CA ALA A 35 8.31 19.58 4.81
C ALA A 35 8.91 18.52 3.86
N SER A 36 8.09 17.59 3.37
CA SER A 36 8.52 16.53 2.44
C SER A 36 8.76 16.99 1.01
N GLY A 37 8.44 18.24 0.67
CA GLY A 37 8.54 18.69 -0.72
C GLY A 37 7.56 18.03 -1.68
N LEU A 38 6.55 17.31 -1.18
CA LEU A 38 5.56 16.57 -1.98
C LEU A 38 4.88 17.45 -3.03
N GLY A 39 4.54 18.68 -2.67
CA GLY A 39 3.97 19.67 -3.62
C GLY A 39 4.91 19.98 -4.79
N ALA A 40 6.21 20.06 -4.57
CA ALA A 40 7.20 20.26 -5.63
C ALA A 40 7.33 19.02 -6.53
N ALA A 41 7.33 17.81 -5.94
CA ALA A 41 7.35 16.56 -6.67
C ALA A 41 6.12 16.41 -7.58
N ILE A 42 4.91 16.70 -7.08
CA ILE A 42 3.68 16.69 -7.89
C ILE A 42 3.83 17.63 -9.10
N ARG A 43 4.24 18.87 -8.86
CA ARG A 43 4.45 19.87 -9.94
C ARG A 43 5.47 19.43 -10.99
N ARG A 44 6.51 18.74 -10.55
CA ARG A 44 7.58 18.29 -11.43
C ARG A 44 7.17 17.10 -12.29
N HIS A 45 6.38 16.18 -11.75
CA HIS A 45 6.19 14.87 -12.34
C HIS A 45 4.78 14.59 -12.86
N VAL A 46 3.73 15.20 -12.31
CA VAL A 46 2.36 14.96 -12.78
C VAL A 46 2.00 15.93 -13.90
N ARG A 47 1.49 15.38 -15.01
CA ARG A 47 1.12 16.12 -16.23
C ARG A 47 -0.18 15.56 -16.81
N ALA A 48 -1.26 15.64 -16.02
CA ALA A 48 -2.59 15.22 -16.42
C ALA A 48 -3.54 16.42 -16.64
N ALA A 49 -3.35 17.51 -15.89
CA ALA A 49 -4.20 18.71 -16.04
C ALA A 49 -3.97 19.41 -17.39
N GLY A 50 -5.05 19.89 -17.97
CA GLY A 50 -5.00 20.73 -19.16
C GLY A 50 -4.61 22.19 -18.86
N GLY A 51 -4.64 23.05 -19.89
CA GLY A 51 -4.35 24.49 -19.78
C GLY A 51 -5.36 25.29 -18.97
N GLN A 52 -6.57 24.76 -18.72
CA GLN A 52 -7.67 25.39 -17.99
C GLN A 52 -8.12 24.53 -16.81
N GLY A 53 -8.94 25.05 -15.93
CA GLY A 53 -9.50 24.36 -14.77
C GLY A 53 -8.50 24.23 -13.62
N TRP A 54 -8.58 23.12 -12.90
CA TRP A 54 -7.75 22.81 -11.74
C TRP A 54 -6.32 22.42 -12.14
N LEU A 55 -5.35 22.71 -11.27
CA LEU A 55 -3.97 22.27 -11.43
C LEU A 55 -3.81 20.83 -10.90
N ASP A 56 -2.83 20.08 -11.44
CA ASP A 56 -2.52 18.72 -10.97
C ASP A 56 -2.29 18.65 -9.46
N ILE A 57 -1.57 19.61 -8.89
CA ILE A 57 -1.33 19.64 -7.44
C ILE A 57 -2.64 19.76 -6.64
N GLN A 58 -3.60 20.53 -7.11
CA GLN A 58 -4.90 20.67 -6.46
C GLN A 58 -5.68 19.36 -6.52
N MET A 59 -5.68 18.69 -7.69
CA MET A 59 -6.35 17.40 -7.89
C MET A 59 -5.73 16.29 -7.04
N VAL A 60 -4.40 16.14 -7.06
CA VAL A 60 -3.70 15.12 -6.27
C VAL A 60 -3.95 15.32 -4.77
N LEU A 61 -3.80 16.57 -4.27
CA LEU A 61 -4.03 16.85 -2.87
C LEU A 61 -5.50 16.67 -2.46
N ALA A 62 -6.44 17.00 -3.34
CA ALA A 62 -7.87 16.77 -3.08
C ALA A 62 -8.17 15.29 -2.83
N VAL A 63 -7.61 14.37 -3.66
CA VAL A 63 -7.78 12.92 -3.47
C VAL A 63 -7.06 12.44 -2.22
N ILE A 64 -5.84 12.92 -1.94
CA ILE A 64 -5.11 12.55 -0.72
C ILE A 64 -5.92 12.95 0.52
N PHE A 65 -6.45 14.17 0.58
CA PHE A 65 -7.26 14.62 1.71
C PHE A 65 -8.60 13.90 1.79
N LEU A 66 -9.22 13.58 0.64
CA LEU A 66 -10.42 12.74 0.59
C LEU A 66 -10.16 11.39 1.27
N ASN A 67 -9.10 10.69 0.85
CA ASN A 67 -8.71 9.40 1.40
C ASN A 67 -8.36 9.49 2.91
N LEU A 68 -7.61 10.51 3.33
CA LEU A 68 -7.25 10.71 4.74
C LEU A 68 -8.49 11.02 5.60
N ALA A 69 -9.43 11.79 5.09
CA ALA A 69 -10.68 12.13 5.78
C ALA A 69 -11.68 10.96 5.85
N GLY A 70 -11.50 9.92 5.02
CA GLY A 70 -12.35 8.73 5.00
C GLY A 70 -13.45 8.77 3.97
N GLY A 71 -13.26 9.49 2.87
CA GLY A 71 -14.14 9.39 1.72
C GLY A 71 -13.89 8.08 0.97
N ASP A 72 -14.96 7.46 0.49
CA ASP A 72 -14.94 6.16 -0.17
C ASP A 72 -15.09 6.26 -1.70
N CYS A 73 -15.62 7.38 -2.19
CA CYS A 73 -15.87 7.59 -3.62
C CYS A 73 -15.57 9.04 -4.02
N VAL A 74 -15.59 9.30 -5.33
CA VAL A 74 -15.32 10.63 -5.89
C VAL A 74 -16.34 11.66 -5.37
N GLU A 75 -17.56 11.27 -5.19
CA GLU A 75 -18.67 12.10 -4.71
C GLU A 75 -18.44 12.64 -3.29
N ASP A 76 -17.70 11.90 -2.47
CA ASP A 76 -17.39 12.31 -1.10
C ASP A 76 -16.50 13.57 -1.01
N ILE A 77 -15.91 14.01 -2.12
CA ILE A 77 -15.18 15.28 -2.18
C ILE A 77 -16.06 16.47 -1.80
N GLU A 78 -17.38 16.36 -2.01
CA GLU A 78 -18.38 17.35 -1.59
C GLU A 78 -18.42 17.54 -0.07
N ARG A 79 -18.06 16.50 0.70
CA ARG A 79 -18.01 16.60 2.17
C ARG A 79 -16.87 17.50 2.62
N LEU A 80 -15.69 17.43 1.92
CA LEU A 80 -14.58 18.34 2.18
C LEU A 80 -14.94 19.79 1.82
N GLU A 81 -15.65 19.99 0.71
CA GLU A 81 -16.10 21.34 0.28
C GLU A 81 -17.09 21.94 1.28
N ARG A 82 -18.01 21.13 1.79
CA ARG A 82 -19.03 21.56 2.78
C ARG A 82 -18.48 21.79 4.18
N ASP A 83 -17.30 21.26 4.51
CA ASP A 83 -16.61 21.58 5.77
C ASP A 83 -16.03 22.99 5.68
N GLY A 84 -16.78 23.98 6.17
CA GLY A 84 -16.45 25.40 6.01
C GLY A 84 -15.12 25.79 6.64
N GLY A 85 -14.74 25.16 7.76
CA GLY A 85 -13.45 25.39 8.41
C GLY A 85 -12.29 24.83 7.63
N PHE A 86 -12.38 23.56 7.19
CA PHE A 86 -11.34 22.91 6.39
C PHE A 86 -11.16 23.62 5.04
N SER A 87 -12.25 23.94 4.34
CA SER A 87 -12.22 24.69 3.07
C SER A 87 -11.56 26.06 3.22
N ALA A 88 -11.79 26.77 4.33
CA ALA A 88 -11.13 28.04 4.60
C ALA A 88 -9.61 27.89 4.77
N ILE A 89 -9.17 26.87 5.49
CA ILE A 89 -7.73 26.53 5.66
C ILE A 89 -7.13 26.14 4.31
N LEU A 90 -7.80 25.26 3.55
CA LEU A 90 -7.32 24.82 2.23
C LEU A 90 -7.07 25.99 1.30
N ARG A 91 -8.01 26.91 1.18
CA ARG A 91 -7.86 28.16 0.37
C ARG A 91 -6.72 29.03 0.86
N ALA A 92 -6.51 29.12 2.16
CA ALA A 92 -5.45 29.93 2.75
C ALA A 92 -4.07 29.37 2.45
N ILE A 93 -3.92 28.03 2.59
CA ILE A 93 -2.65 27.32 2.40
C ILE A 93 -2.35 27.07 0.92
N GLU A 94 -3.37 27.00 0.06
CA GLU A 94 -3.19 26.79 -1.37
C GLU A 94 -2.14 27.77 -1.97
N LYS A 95 -2.17 29.03 -1.56
CA LYS A 95 -1.21 30.04 -2.01
C LYS A 95 0.23 29.74 -1.61
N ASP A 96 0.43 29.07 -0.46
CA ASP A 96 1.75 28.70 0.03
C ASP A 96 2.27 27.43 -0.61
N LEU A 97 1.37 26.55 -1.05
CA LEU A 97 1.71 25.31 -1.77
C LEU A 97 1.99 25.56 -3.26
N LEU A 98 1.47 26.64 -3.84
CA LEU A 98 1.65 26.96 -5.25
C LEU A 98 2.92 27.79 -5.50
N SER A 99 3.61 27.52 -6.60
CA SER A 99 4.70 28.36 -7.10
C SER A 99 4.21 29.75 -7.52
N ARG A 100 5.12 30.70 -7.65
CA ARG A 100 4.77 32.04 -8.17
C ARG A 100 4.15 31.98 -9.57
N ALA A 101 4.64 31.07 -10.42
CA ALA A 101 4.12 30.86 -11.77
C ALA A 101 2.68 30.34 -11.73
N GLU A 102 2.41 29.33 -10.91
CA GLU A 102 1.06 28.77 -10.74
C GLU A 102 0.08 29.80 -10.16
N ARG A 103 0.49 30.58 -9.17
CA ARG A 103 -0.35 31.68 -8.64
C ARG A 103 -0.69 32.72 -9.69
N ARG A 104 0.22 33.03 -10.63
CA ARG A 104 -0.06 33.89 -11.76
C ARG A 104 -1.01 33.24 -12.75
N SER A 105 -0.75 31.97 -13.09
CA SER A 105 -1.59 31.20 -14.03
C SER A 105 -3.02 31.02 -13.51
N LEU A 106 -3.23 30.86 -12.20
CA LEU A 106 -4.57 30.80 -11.63
C LEU A 106 -5.43 32.05 -11.91
N LYS A 107 -4.81 33.24 -12.03
CA LYS A 107 -5.54 34.45 -12.34
C LYS A 107 -6.05 34.47 -13.79
N SER A 108 -5.31 33.85 -14.71
CA SER A 108 -5.64 33.79 -16.14
C SER A 108 -6.37 32.53 -16.54
N ARG A 109 -6.26 31.45 -15.75
CA ARG A 109 -6.98 30.18 -16.00
C ARG A 109 -8.48 30.41 -15.78
N TRP A 110 -9.26 30.08 -16.80
CA TRP A 110 -10.69 30.01 -16.62
C TRP A 110 -11.02 28.72 -15.83
N ARG A 111 -11.77 28.88 -14.74
CA ARG A 111 -12.30 27.77 -13.92
C ARG A 111 -13.77 28.05 -13.63
N ARG A 112 -14.63 27.16 -14.05
CA ARG A 112 -16.07 27.27 -13.81
C ARG A 112 -16.42 27.35 -12.33
N GLU A 113 -15.61 26.72 -11.48
CA GLU A 113 -15.81 26.51 -10.04
C GLU A 113 -14.92 27.43 -9.20
N ARG A 114 -14.85 28.72 -9.52
CA ARG A 114 -13.90 29.67 -8.88
C ARG A 114 -14.07 29.79 -7.37
N GLU A 115 -15.28 29.61 -6.85
CA GLU A 115 -15.61 29.75 -5.42
C GLU A 115 -15.29 28.49 -4.60
N ARG A 116 -15.07 27.34 -5.26
CA ARG A 116 -14.79 26.09 -4.56
C ARG A 116 -13.35 26.02 -4.06
N ALA A 117 -13.17 25.36 -2.90
CA ALA A 117 -11.87 25.01 -2.33
C ALA A 117 -11.37 23.66 -2.89
N THR A 118 -12.29 22.75 -3.23
CA THR A 118 -12.01 21.44 -3.80
C THR A 118 -12.65 21.28 -5.17
N PRO A 119 -12.11 20.42 -6.07
CA PRO A 119 -12.77 20.14 -7.34
C PRO A 119 -14.14 19.47 -7.11
N SER A 120 -15.06 19.68 -8.05
CA SER A 120 -16.32 18.92 -8.07
C SER A 120 -16.06 17.44 -8.43
N PRO A 121 -16.99 16.53 -8.12
CA PRO A 121 -16.90 15.15 -8.55
C PRO A 121 -16.67 14.98 -10.05
N SER A 122 -17.38 15.75 -10.87
CA SER A 122 -17.23 15.69 -12.34
C SER A 122 -15.85 16.21 -12.80
N ALA A 123 -15.31 17.25 -12.19
CA ALA A 123 -13.96 17.74 -12.50
C ALA A 123 -12.89 16.73 -12.11
N LEU A 124 -13.06 16.05 -10.96
CA LEU A 124 -12.15 15.04 -10.49
C LEU A 124 -12.21 13.77 -11.36
N SER A 125 -13.40 13.30 -11.72
CA SER A 125 -13.59 12.18 -12.64
C SER A 125 -12.94 12.44 -13.99
N GLY A 126 -13.22 13.60 -14.61
CA GLY A 126 -12.62 13.96 -15.89
C GLY A 126 -11.10 14.13 -15.84
N TRP A 127 -10.52 14.48 -14.68
CA TRP A 127 -9.08 14.50 -14.50
C TRP A 127 -8.50 13.09 -14.38
N LEU A 128 -9.15 12.18 -13.63
CA LEU A 128 -8.74 10.78 -13.51
C LEU A 128 -8.77 10.05 -14.87
N GLU A 129 -9.75 10.34 -15.71
CA GLU A 129 -9.84 9.75 -17.05
C GLU A 129 -8.63 10.03 -17.94
N ARG A 130 -7.91 11.14 -17.70
CA ARG A 130 -6.71 11.50 -18.46
C ARG A 130 -5.50 10.60 -18.20
N PHE A 131 -5.56 9.74 -17.19
CA PHE A 131 -4.56 8.72 -16.95
C PHE A 131 -4.78 7.47 -17.79
N HIS A 132 -5.93 7.35 -18.46
CA HIS A 132 -6.22 6.25 -19.36
C HIS A 132 -5.70 6.56 -20.77
N ASP A 133 -5.03 5.56 -21.38
CA ASP A 133 -4.67 5.63 -22.79
C ASP A 133 -5.87 5.14 -23.63
N PRO A 134 -6.52 6.02 -24.41
CA PRO A 134 -7.67 5.64 -25.23
C PRO A 134 -7.30 4.65 -26.35
N ASN A 135 -6.02 4.56 -26.72
CA ASN A 135 -5.51 3.63 -27.72
C ASN A 135 -5.05 2.29 -27.13
N SER A 136 -5.11 2.14 -25.80
CA SER A 136 -4.74 0.89 -25.16
C SER A 136 -5.63 -0.26 -25.66
N PRO A 137 -5.06 -1.40 -26.08
CA PRO A 137 -5.86 -2.56 -26.41
C PRO A 137 -6.76 -2.96 -25.25
N LYS A 138 -7.97 -3.41 -25.56
CA LYS A 138 -8.87 -3.94 -24.53
C LYS A 138 -8.36 -5.28 -24.03
N ALA A 139 -8.44 -5.50 -22.73
CA ALA A 139 -8.17 -6.78 -22.15
C ALA A 139 -9.12 -7.85 -22.71
N VAL A 140 -8.60 -9.03 -23.01
CA VAL A 140 -9.35 -10.14 -23.60
C VAL A 140 -9.44 -11.26 -22.57
N ALA A 141 -10.64 -11.80 -22.37
CA ALA A 141 -10.83 -12.96 -21.51
C ALA A 141 -9.91 -14.14 -21.93
N GLY A 142 -9.30 -14.80 -20.95
CA GLY A 142 -8.38 -15.92 -21.18
C GLY A 142 -6.96 -15.53 -21.61
N LYS A 143 -6.66 -14.24 -21.78
CA LYS A 143 -5.30 -13.77 -22.07
C LYS A 143 -4.86 -12.76 -21.01
N ALA A 144 -3.74 -13.05 -20.34
CA ALA A 144 -3.10 -12.08 -19.47
C ALA A 144 -2.60 -10.90 -20.32
N PHE A 145 -3.10 -9.71 -20.03
CA PHE A 145 -2.68 -8.49 -20.71
C PHE A 145 -2.56 -7.37 -19.68
N ILE A 146 -1.42 -6.69 -19.68
CA ILE A 146 -1.15 -5.56 -18.79
C ILE A 146 -0.94 -4.34 -19.69
N PRO A 147 -1.83 -3.33 -19.64
CA PRO A 147 -1.66 -2.09 -20.38
C PRO A 147 -0.34 -1.40 -20.03
N ALA A 148 0.29 -0.77 -21.02
CA ALA A 148 1.48 0.03 -20.79
C ALA A 148 1.17 1.19 -19.82
N VAL A 149 2.08 1.43 -18.89
CA VAL A 149 1.94 2.53 -17.92
C VAL A 149 2.06 3.86 -18.67
N THR A 150 1.04 4.72 -18.58
CA THR A 150 1.06 6.06 -19.19
C THR A 150 2.09 6.97 -18.51
N GLU A 151 2.57 8.00 -19.21
CA GLU A 151 3.52 8.95 -18.61
C GLU A 151 2.91 9.71 -17.41
N ALA A 152 1.62 10.01 -17.46
CA ALA A 152 0.90 10.61 -16.33
C ALA A 152 0.93 9.69 -15.10
N LEU A 153 0.70 8.38 -15.28
CA LEU A 153 0.73 7.40 -14.19
C LEU A 153 2.16 7.20 -13.66
N ARG A 154 3.18 7.16 -14.55
CA ARG A 154 4.59 7.20 -14.12
C ARG A 154 4.91 8.42 -13.27
N GLY A 155 4.29 9.56 -13.59
CA GLY A 155 4.41 10.78 -12.80
C GLY A 155 3.99 10.59 -11.34
N LEU A 156 2.89 9.87 -11.08
CA LEU A 156 2.46 9.55 -9.70
C LEU A 156 3.48 8.65 -8.98
N TRP A 157 4.07 7.68 -9.68
CA TRP A 157 5.12 6.83 -9.08
C TRP A 157 6.41 7.60 -8.77
N ARG A 158 6.80 8.58 -9.59
CA ARG A 158 7.93 9.48 -9.27
C ARG A 158 7.62 10.38 -8.05
N VAL A 159 6.36 10.77 -7.86
CA VAL A 159 5.91 11.48 -6.65
C VAL A 159 6.01 10.56 -5.43
N ASN A 160 5.59 9.30 -5.57
CA ASN A 160 5.74 8.30 -4.51
C ASN A 160 7.22 8.07 -4.15
N GLN A 161 8.08 7.94 -5.15
CA GLN A 161 9.52 7.81 -4.94
C GLN A 161 10.09 8.99 -4.14
N ALA A 162 9.75 10.23 -4.48
CA ALA A 162 10.20 11.40 -3.74
C ALA A 162 9.74 11.40 -2.27
N LEU A 163 8.52 10.92 -2.00
CA LEU A 163 8.02 10.76 -0.64
C LEU A 163 8.79 9.68 0.13
N LEU A 164 9.13 8.57 -0.53
CA LEU A 164 9.93 7.49 0.08
C LEU A 164 11.38 7.91 0.32
N GLU A 165 11.96 8.70 -0.57
CA GLU A 165 13.29 9.30 -0.39
C GLU A 165 13.32 10.19 0.86
N PHE A 166 12.31 11.07 1.01
CA PHE A 166 12.15 11.88 2.21
C PHE A 166 12.01 11.04 3.48
N LEU A 167 11.17 9.99 3.46
CA LEU A 167 10.99 9.09 4.60
C LEU A 167 12.32 8.41 4.96
N HIS A 168 13.04 7.91 3.96
CA HIS A 168 14.31 7.23 4.13
C HIS A 168 15.44 8.16 4.58
N GLU A 169 15.46 9.42 4.14
CA GLU A 169 16.44 10.42 4.59
C GLU A 169 16.37 10.63 6.11
N HIS A 170 15.15 10.63 6.67
CA HIS A 170 14.92 10.84 8.10
C HIS A 170 14.89 9.54 8.93
N GLN A 171 14.72 8.40 8.29
CA GLN A 171 14.82 7.06 8.89
C GLN A 171 15.60 6.12 7.97
N PRO A 172 16.92 6.27 7.89
CA PRO A 172 17.74 5.51 6.95
C PRO A 172 17.77 4.02 7.29
N ALA A 173 17.64 3.19 6.24
CA ALA A 173 17.82 1.75 6.30
C ALA A 173 18.87 1.33 5.25
N LYS A 174 19.87 0.53 5.66
CA LYS A 174 20.91 0.03 4.74
C LYS A 174 20.44 -1.15 3.90
N SER A 175 19.38 -1.81 4.32
CA SER A 175 18.76 -2.95 3.65
C SER A 175 17.26 -2.72 3.45
N ALA A 176 16.70 -3.35 2.42
CA ALA A 176 15.27 -3.35 2.16
C ALA A 176 14.77 -4.78 2.03
N THR A 177 13.81 -5.16 2.87
CA THR A 177 13.01 -6.37 2.70
C THR A 177 11.76 -6.02 1.91
N LEU A 178 11.62 -6.62 0.74
CA LEU A 178 10.52 -6.40 -0.18
C LEU A 178 9.53 -7.55 -0.08
N ASP A 179 8.29 -7.26 0.27
CA ASP A 179 7.19 -8.21 0.27
C ASP A 179 6.38 -8.01 -1.01
N MET A 180 6.38 -9.01 -1.89
CA MET A 180 5.54 -8.99 -3.09
C MET A 180 4.29 -9.80 -2.85
N ASP A 181 3.14 -9.19 -3.13
CA ASP A 181 1.84 -9.83 -2.96
C ASP A 181 0.77 -9.16 -3.84
N ALA A 182 -0.14 -9.96 -4.39
CA ALA A 182 -1.27 -9.48 -5.17
C ALA A 182 -2.52 -9.37 -4.29
N THR A 183 -3.40 -8.41 -4.61
CA THR A 183 -4.69 -8.31 -3.94
C THR A 183 -5.82 -8.18 -4.93
N LEU A 184 -6.95 -8.83 -4.67
CA LEU A 184 -8.15 -8.68 -5.47
C LEU A 184 -8.95 -7.47 -5.00
N ILE A 185 -9.35 -6.64 -5.96
CA ILE A 185 -10.30 -5.53 -5.78
C ILE A 185 -11.56 -5.91 -6.56
N GLU A 186 -12.55 -6.43 -5.84
CA GLU A 186 -13.84 -6.77 -6.44
C GLU A 186 -14.52 -5.52 -7.00
N THR A 187 -15.17 -5.65 -8.15
CA THR A 187 -15.81 -4.52 -8.83
C THR A 187 -16.95 -4.98 -9.72
N HIS A 188 -17.95 -4.13 -9.88
CA HIS A 188 -19.04 -4.32 -10.83
C HIS A 188 -18.85 -3.55 -12.14
N LYS A 189 -17.66 -2.96 -12.37
CA LYS A 189 -17.39 -2.19 -13.59
C LYS A 189 -17.48 -3.08 -14.82
N ARG A 190 -18.09 -2.53 -15.89
CA ARG A 190 -18.44 -3.30 -17.10
C ARG A 190 -17.23 -3.98 -17.72
N ASP A 191 -16.13 -3.26 -17.85
CA ASP A 191 -14.95 -3.70 -18.60
C ASP A 191 -13.94 -4.52 -17.77
N ALA A 192 -14.17 -4.66 -16.43
CA ALA A 192 -13.36 -5.52 -15.58
C ALA A 192 -13.59 -7.00 -15.89
N LEU A 193 -12.51 -7.79 -15.90
CA LEU A 193 -12.53 -9.21 -16.19
C LEU A 193 -12.66 -10.07 -14.92
N HIS A 194 -13.10 -11.31 -15.10
CA HIS A 194 -13.24 -12.25 -14.00
C HIS A 194 -11.87 -12.76 -13.53
N CYS A 195 -11.68 -12.74 -12.22
CA CYS A 195 -10.52 -13.34 -11.58
C CYS A 195 -10.70 -14.86 -11.42
N TYR A 196 -9.65 -15.53 -10.91
CA TYR A 196 -9.68 -16.98 -10.64
C TYR A 196 -10.77 -17.43 -9.67
N LYS A 197 -11.30 -16.52 -8.85
CA LYS A 197 -12.44 -16.77 -7.95
C LYS A 197 -13.80 -16.56 -8.61
N LYS A 198 -13.85 -16.36 -9.93
CA LYS A 198 -15.06 -16.25 -10.76
C LYS A 198 -15.92 -15.00 -10.53
N PHE A 199 -15.41 -13.95 -9.89
CA PHE A 199 -16.04 -12.63 -9.85
C PHE A 199 -15.19 -11.59 -10.60
N LYS A 200 -15.80 -10.46 -11.00
CA LYS A 200 -15.08 -9.36 -11.64
C LYS A 200 -14.19 -8.63 -10.64
N ALA A 201 -12.93 -8.44 -10.99
CA ALA A 201 -11.97 -7.77 -10.12
C ALA A 201 -10.87 -7.07 -10.92
N TYR A 202 -10.11 -6.21 -10.25
CA TYR A 202 -8.73 -5.89 -10.59
C TYR A 202 -7.79 -6.58 -9.60
N GLN A 203 -6.56 -6.85 -10.02
CA GLN A 203 -5.59 -7.59 -9.22
C GLN A 203 -4.22 -6.90 -9.20
N PRO A 204 -4.07 -5.75 -8.55
CA PRO A 204 -2.77 -5.11 -8.44
C PRO A 204 -1.75 -6.02 -7.74
N LEU A 205 -0.53 -6.07 -8.30
CA LEU A 205 0.63 -6.70 -7.69
C LEU A 205 1.43 -5.62 -6.97
N ASN A 206 1.55 -5.76 -5.67
CA ASN A 206 2.14 -4.78 -4.76
C ASN A 206 3.54 -5.21 -4.34
N CYS A 207 4.44 -4.23 -4.19
CA CYS A 207 5.75 -4.40 -3.59
C CYS A 207 5.85 -3.48 -2.37
N TRP A 208 5.87 -4.07 -1.20
CA TRP A 208 5.91 -3.43 0.10
C TRP A 208 7.34 -3.39 0.64
N TRP A 209 7.77 -2.26 1.20
CA TRP A 209 9.05 -2.14 1.88
C TRP A 209 8.84 -2.28 3.38
N ALA A 210 9.22 -3.44 3.94
CA ALA A 210 8.88 -3.82 5.30
C ALA A 210 9.46 -2.89 6.37
N GLU A 211 10.74 -2.50 6.26
CA GLU A 211 11.41 -1.64 7.22
C GLU A 211 10.83 -0.22 7.24
N GLN A 212 10.40 0.30 6.09
CA GLN A 212 9.78 1.61 6.01
C GLN A 212 8.28 1.60 6.27
N GLY A 213 7.66 0.42 6.27
CA GLY A 213 6.21 0.33 6.43
C GLY A 213 5.46 1.08 5.34
N ALA A 214 5.97 1.06 4.11
CA ALA A 214 5.49 1.86 3.00
C ALA A 214 5.40 1.04 1.71
N MET A 215 4.48 1.40 0.83
CA MET A 215 4.33 0.80 -0.49
C MET A 215 5.36 1.38 -1.46
N LEU A 216 6.28 0.53 -1.91
CA LEU A 216 7.35 0.95 -2.81
C LEU A 216 6.82 1.17 -4.24
N TYR A 217 6.10 0.19 -4.76
CA TYR A 217 5.51 0.20 -6.09
C TYR A 217 4.30 -0.73 -6.15
N SER A 218 3.40 -0.47 -7.07
CA SER A 218 2.27 -1.35 -7.36
C SER A 218 1.95 -1.30 -8.83
N GLU A 219 1.79 -2.46 -9.46
CA GLU A 219 1.31 -2.55 -10.82
C GLU A 219 -0.17 -2.91 -10.82
N PHE A 220 -0.99 -1.98 -11.30
CA PHE A 220 -2.42 -2.19 -11.42
C PHE A 220 -2.69 -3.14 -12.59
N ARG A 221 -3.46 -4.21 -12.37
CA ARG A 221 -3.71 -5.31 -13.30
C ARG A 221 -5.19 -5.64 -13.36
N ASP A 222 -5.64 -6.18 -14.49
CA ASP A 222 -6.99 -6.72 -14.60
C ASP A 222 -7.12 -8.05 -13.83
N GLY A 223 -8.34 -8.44 -13.48
CA GLY A 223 -8.60 -9.61 -12.64
C GLY A 223 -8.21 -10.95 -13.25
N ASN A 224 -8.15 -11.02 -14.58
CA ASN A 224 -7.73 -12.24 -15.30
C ASN A 224 -6.20 -12.41 -15.40
N VAL A 225 -5.41 -11.44 -14.93
CA VAL A 225 -3.95 -11.55 -14.89
C VAL A 225 -3.55 -12.35 -13.66
N PRO A 226 -2.91 -13.53 -13.80
CA PRO A 226 -2.48 -14.33 -12.65
C PRO A 226 -1.49 -13.58 -11.76
N ALA A 227 -1.57 -13.79 -10.45
CA ALA A 227 -0.66 -13.16 -9.49
C ALA A 227 0.82 -13.42 -9.80
N GLY A 228 1.17 -14.61 -10.30
CA GLY A 228 2.53 -14.99 -10.70
C GLY A 228 3.00 -14.42 -12.05
N HIS A 229 2.11 -13.78 -12.83
CA HIS A 229 2.46 -13.30 -14.16
C HIS A 229 3.45 -12.13 -14.09
N GLU A 230 4.60 -12.24 -14.79
CA GLU A 230 5.64 -11.20 -14.90
C GLU A 230 6.08 -10.56 -13.56
N GLN A 231 6.24 -11.35 -12.52
CA GLN A 231 6.67 -10.84 -11.22
C GLN A 231 8.07 -10.20 -11.26
N LEU A 232 8.98 -10.76 -12.06
CA LEU A 232 10.32 -10.19 -12.24
C LEU A 232 10.30 -8.75 -12.74
N ARG A 233 9.37 -8.42 -13.64
CA ARG A 233 9.22 -7.06 -14.16
C ARG A 233 8.83 -6.09 -13.04
N VAL A 234 7.89 -6.48 -12.18
CA VAL A 234 7.47 -5.66 -11.03
C VAL A 234 8.59 -5.53 -10.00
N LEU A 235 9.35 -6.60 -9.75
CA LEU A 235 10.54 -6.50 -8.89
C LEU A 235 11.55 -5.49 -9.45
N LYS A 236 11.92 -5.60 -10.73
CA LYS A 236 12.87 -4.68 -11.38
C LYS A 236 12.42 -3.22 -11.30
N GLU A 237 11.12 -2.97 -11.50
CA GLU A 237 10.58 -1.62 -11.37
C GLU A 237 10.63 -1.15 -9.92
N SER A 238 10.28 -2.00 -8.96
CA SER A 238 10.37 -1.69 -7.54
C SER A 238 11.81 -1.34 -7.10
N LEU A 239 12.81 -2.09 -7.58
CA LEU A 239 14.23 -1.84 -7.27
C LEU A 239 14.70 -0.44 -7.73
N ARG A 240 14.13 0.09 -8.82
CA ARG A 240 14.43 1.45 -9.32
C ARG A 240 13.90 2.55 -8.42
N HIS A 241 12.86 2.25 -7.63
CA HIS A 241 12.26 3.20 -6.69
C HIS A 241 12.98 3.24 -5.32
N LEU A 242 13.92 2.33 -5.07
CA LEU A 242 14.70 2.33 -3.83
C LEU A 242 15.73 3.46 -3.81
N PRO A 243 15.84 4.22 -2.70
CA PRO A 243 16.88 5.23 -2.50
C PRO A 243 18.27 4.67 -2.72
N GLU A 244 19.20 5.48 -3.26
CA GLU A 244 20.57 5.05 -3.62
C GLU A 244 21.40 4.54 -2.43
N SER A 245 21.09 5.00 -1.22
CA SER A 245 21.75 4.59 0.02
C SER A 245 21.41 3.16 0.46
N VAL A 246 20.31 2.56 -0.03
CA VAL A 246 20.00 1.14 0.19
C VAL A 246 21.02 0.28 -0.57
N LYS A 247 21.71 -0.62 0.14
CA LYS A 247 22.81 -1.43 -0.42
C LYS A 247 22.49 -2.92 -0.52
N LYS A 248 21.49 -3.40 0.23
CA LYS A 248 21.08 -4.80 0.23
C LYS A 248 19.57 -4.91 0.08
N VAL A 249 19.14 -5.90 -0.66
CA VAL A 249 17.73 -6.21 -0.84
C VAL A 249 17.48 -7.67 -0.52
N ALA A 250 16.37 -7.93 0.12
CA ALA A 250 15.85 -9.27 0.30
C ALA A 250 14.38 -9.31 -0.16
N LEU A 251 13.94 -10.44 -0.70
CA LEU A 251 12.61 -10.63 -1.28
C LEU A 251 11.84 -11.71 -0.53
N ARG A 252 10.58 -11.42 -0.23
CA ARG A 252 9.61 -12.41 0.28
C ARG A 252 8.37 -12.42 -0.62
N SER A 253 7.88 -13.60 -0.94
CA SER A 253 6.62 -13.77 -1.67
C SER A 253 5.94 -15.08 -1.28
N ASP A 254 4.65 -15.19 -1.58
CA ASP A 254 3.93 -16.46 -1.54
C ASP A 254 4.30 -17.35 -2.73
N THR A 255 3.52 -18.41 -2.96
CA THR A 255 3.74 -19.33 -4.07
C THR A 255 3.59 -18.68 -5.45
N ALA A 256 2.88 -17.54 -5.56
CA ALA A 256 2.82 -16.80 -6.83
C ALA A 256 4.21 -16.28 -7.28
N GLY A 257 5.13 -16.05 -6.33
CA GLY A 257 6.53 -15.71 -6.59
C GLY A 257 7.41 -16.88 -7.01
N TYR A 258 6.91 -18.10 -7.01
CA TYR A 258 7.67 -19.29 -7.43
C TYR A 258 7.80 -19.34 -8.95
N GLN A 259 8.52 -18.37 -9.50
CA GLN A 259 8.75 -18.20 -10.93
C GLN A 259 10.24 -18.35 -11.23
N ALA A 260 10.59 -19.26 -12.15
CA ALA A 260 11.98 -19.56 -12.49
C ALA A 260 12.81 -18.31 -12.80
N GLU A 261 12.27 -17.41 -13.63
CA GLU A 261 12.97 -16.18 -14.00
C GLU A 261 13.27 -15.27 -12.80
N LEU A 262 12.33 -15.16 -11.86
CA LEU A 262 12.47 -14.36 -10.65
C LEU A 262 13.55 -14.95 -9.74
N LEU A 263 13.49 -16.26 -9.49
CA LEU A 263 14.44 -16.99 -8.64
C LEU A 263 15.86 -16.94 -9.20
N LEU A 264 16.02 -17.20 -10.50
CA LEU A 264 17.31 -17.14 -11.20
C LEU A 264 17.87 -15.71 -11.24
N TYR A 265 17.02 -14.69 -11.45
CA TYR A 265 17.46 -13.30 -11.40
C TYR A 265 18.05 -12.94 -10.04
N CYS A 266 17.34 -13.30 -8.97
CA CYS A 266 17.76 -13.01 -7.60
C CYS A 266 18.99 -13.84 -7.20
N GLY A 267 18.98 -15.15 -7.43
CA GLY A 267 19.99 -16.07 -6.96
C GLY A 267 21.31 -15.98 -7.71
N GLU A 268 21.28 -15.69 -9.01
CA GLU A 268 22.47 -15.57 -9.85
C GLU A 268 23.07 -14.15 -9.86
N GLY A 269 22.52 -13.23 -9.08
CA GLY A 269 23.07 -11.88 -8.95
C GLY A 269 22.97 -11.03 -10.22
N LYS A 270 21.89 -11.20 -10.98
CA LYS A 270 21.70 -10.51 -12.27
C LYS A 270 21.31 -9.03 -12.14
N ASP A 271 20.98 -8.57 -10.92
CA ASP A 271 20.73 -7.15 -10.69
C ASP A 271 22.03 -6.34 -10.71
N PRO A 272 22.13 -5.28 -11.54
CA PRO A 272 23.37 -4.53 -11.68
C PRO A 272 23.74 -3.70 -10.44
N ARG A 273 22.76 -3.38 -9.58
CA ARG A 273 22.96 -2.56 -8.38
C ARG A 273 23.15 -3.41 -7.13
N PHE A 274 22.37 -4.47 -6.98
CA PHE A 274 22.31 -5.25 -5.75
C PHE A 274 23.02 -6.61 -5.85
N GLY A 275 23.35 -7.07 -7.07
CA GLY A 275 23.90 -8.39 -7.27
C GLY A 275 22.94 -9.48 -6.81
N VAL A 276 23.40 -10.39 -5.96
CA VAL A 276 22.57 -11.43 -5.38
C VAL A 276 21.54 -10.83 -4.42
N ILE A 277 20.27 -11.11 -4.70
CA ILE A 277 19.15 -10.74 -3.84
C ILE A 277 18.77 -11.98 -3.03
N GLU A 278 18.85 -11.87 -1.70
CA GLU A 278 18.39 -12.93 -0.83
C GLU A 278 16.85 -13.06 -0.91
N PHE A 279 16.35 -14.28 -0.85
CA PHE A 279 14.90 -14.47 -0.88
C PHE A 279 14.43 -15.66 -0.03
N ALA A 280 13.16 -15.65 0.34
CA ALA A 280 12.37 -16.80 0.76
C ALA A 280 10.99 -16.68 0.11
N ILE A 281 10.59 -17.71 -0.63
CA ILE A 281 9.39 -17.73 -1.45
C ILE A 281 8.68 -19.08 -1.25
N GLY A 282 7.35 -19.07 -1.12
CA GLY A 282 6.57 -20.29 -1.10
C GLY A 282 6.83 -21.12 -2.35
N ALA A 283 7.07 -22.40 -2.23
CA ALA A 283 7.27 -23.30 -3.36
C ALA A 283 6.00 -24.12 -3.63
N ASP A 284 5.75 -24.42 -4.90
CA ASP A 284 4.63 -25.26 -5.30
C ASP A 284 4.82 -26.70 -4.77
N VAL A 285 3.80 -27.23 -4.12
CA VAL A 285 3.77 -28.60 -3.62
C VAL A 285 3.35 -29.54 -4.76
N THR A 286 4.24 -29.69 -5.73
CA THR A 286 4.07 -30.60 -6.87
C THR A 286 4.21 -32.06 -6.42
N GLU A 287 3.83 -33.01 -7.28
CA GLU A 287 4.03 -34.42 -7.02
C GLU A 287 5.51 -34.78 -6.78
N ALA A 288 6.42 -34.23 -7.59
CA ALA A 288 7.86 -34.40 -7.43
C ALA A 288 8.38 -33.84 -6.10
N PHE A 289 7.88 -32.67 -5.69
CA PHE A 289 8.22 -32.11 -4.38
C PHE A 289 7.69 -32.99 -3.24
N ARG A 290 6.45 -33.50 -3.33
CA ARG A 290 5.88 -34.43 -2.34
C ARG A 290 6.68 -35.73 -2.24
N ALA A 291 7.14 -36.26 -3.37
CA ALA A 291 8.01 -37.45 -3.37
C ALA A 291 9.34 -37.17 -2.63
N ALA A 292 9.97 -35.98 -2.85
CA ALA A 292 11.17 -35.58 -2.12
C ALA A 292 10.91 -35.42 -0.61
N VAL A 293 9.76 -34.86 -0.24
CA VAL A 293 9.32 -34.74 1.17
C VAL A 293 9.17 -36.10 1.83
N LEU A 294 8.56 -37.07 1.14
CA LEU A 294 8.42 -38.47 1.66
C LEU A 294 9.75 -39.19 1.76
N ALA A 295 10.68 -38.93 0.85
CA ALA A 295 12.00 -39.55 0.88
C ALA A 295 12.92 -38.98 1.97
N THR A 296 12.52 -37.89 2.61
CA THR A 296 13.31 -37.26 3.69
C THR A 296 13.22 -38.12 4.96
N PRO A 297 14.37 -38.58 5.51
CA PRO A 297 14.40 -39.40 6.71
C PRO A 297 13.72 -38.71 7.90
N GLU A 298 13.05 -39.52 8.74
CA GLU A 298 12.35 -38.95 9.91
C GLU A 298 13.30 -38.24 10.89
N SER A 299 14.57 -38.62 10.96
CA SER A 299 15.60 -37.98 11.77
C SER A 299 15.94 -36.56 11.35
N GLU A 300 15.63 -36.15 10.11
CA GLU A 300 15.86 -34.82 9.60
C GLU A 300 14.74 -33.84 9.93
N TRP A 301 13.59 -34.33 10.33
CA TRP A 301 12.45 -33.50 10.73
C TRP A 301 12.66 -32.91 12.13
N LYS A 302 12.58 -31.59 12.23
CA LYS A 302 12.81 -30.79 13.43
C LYS A 302 11.56 -30.04 13.82
N PRO A 303 11.26 -29.87 15.11
CA PRO A 303 10.17 -29.02 15.55
C PRO A 303 10.35 -27.60 15.01
N LEU A 304 9.26 -26.99 14.53
CA LEU A 304 9.29 -25.60 14.14
C LEU A 304 9.13 -24.72 15.38
N ILE A 305 10.21 -24.04 15.78
CA ILE A 305 10.25 -23.22 16.99
C ILE A 305 10.03 -21.76 16.64
N ARG A 306 9.03 -21.14 17.24
CA ARG A 306 8.78 -19.70 17.17
C ARG A 306 9.51 -19.00 18.32
N ARG A 307 10.33 -18.00 17.98
CA ARG A 307 11.02 -17.15 18.95
C ARG A 307 10.39 -15.74 18.95
N VAL A 308 9.86 -15.32 20.09
CA VAL A 308 9.23 -13.99 20.28
C VAL A 308 9.67 -13.44 21.63
N ASP A 309 10.20 -12.23 21.67
CA ASP A 309 10.64 -11.53 22.88
C ASP A 309 11.57 -12.40 23.78
N GLY A 310 12.51 -13.10 23.17
CA GLY A 310 13.47 -13.96 23.86
C GLY A 310 12.90 -15.29 24.36
N LYS A 311 11.60 -15.55 24.17
CA LYS A 311 10.95 -16.83 24.52
C LYS A 311 10.83 -17.73 23.28
N SER A 312 10.96 -19.05 23.50
CA SER A 312 10.82 -20.06 22.48
C SER A 312 9.53 -20.84 22.67
N TYR A 313 8.76 -20.97 21.61
CA TYR A 313 7.51 -21.70 21.57
C TYR A 313 7.62 -22.81 20.52
N VAL A 314 7.48 -24.05 20.92
CA VAL A 314 7.40 -25.20 20.02
C VAL A 314 6.00 -25.21 19.43
N THR A 315 5.91 -25.24 18.10
CA THR A 315 4.62 -25.38 17.41
C THR A 315 4.33 -26.88 17.18
N ASP A 316 3.14 -27.19 16.71
CA ASP A 316 2.77 -28.54 16.25
C ASP A 316 3.29 -28.85 14.84
N GLN A 317 3.96 -27.92 14.19
CA GLN A 317 4.58 -28.09 12.88
C GLN A 317 6.03 -28.58 13.01
N GLU A 318 6.44 -29.34 12.03
CA GLU A 318 7.82 -29.78 11.86
C GLU A 318 8.34 -29.31 10.49
N TRP A 319 9.64 -29.14 10.38
CA TRP A 319 10.30 -28.74 9.13
C TRP A 319 11.54 -29.59 8.87
N ALA A 320 11.88 -29.74 7.60
CA ALA A 320 13.11 -30.36 7.14
C ALA A 320 13.66 -29.66 5.90
N GLU A 321 14.95 -29.74 5.67
CA GLU A 321 15.57 -29.41 4.40
C GLU A 321 15.48 -30.62 3.48
N VAL A 322 14.87 -30.44 2.30
CA VAL A 322 14.59 -31.54 1.39
C VAL A 322 15.50 -31.50 0.18
N VAL A 323 16.00 -32.66 -0.24
CA VAL A 323 16.78 -32.79 -1.47
C VAL A 323 15.82 -32.77 -2.65
N TYR A 324 15.69 -31.60 -3.27
CA TYR A 324 14.80 -31.39 -4.40
C TYR A 324 15.46 -30.49 -5.46
N VAL A 325 15.42 -30.93 -6.70
CA VAL A 325 15.92 -30.16 -7.84
C VAL A 325 14.76 -29.95 -8.82
N PRO A 326 14.21 -28.74 -8.91
CA PRO A 326 13.15 -28.47 -9.87
C PRO A 326 13.68 -28.49 -11.31
N ASN A 327 12.81 -28.81 -12.27
CA ASN A 327 13.19 -28.95 -13.69
C ASN A 327 13.85 -27.69 -14.25
N TRP A 328 13.46 -26.52 -13.81
CA TRP A 328 14.04 -25.24 -14.27
C TRP A 328 15.46 -24.99 -13.76
N ALA A 329 15.87 -25.58 -12.64
CA ALA A 329 17.22 -25.41 -12.08
C ALA A 329 18.27 -26.29 -12.76
N GLY A 330 17.86 -27.37 -13.43
CA GLY A 330 18.75 -28.33 -14.10
C GLY A 330 19.52 -27.77 -15.30
N HIS A 331 19.08 -26.67 -15.87
CA HIS A 331 19.69 -26.03 -17.03
C HIS A 331 20.59 -24.83 -16.72
N SER A 332 20.70 -24.43 -15.46
CA SER A 332 21.60 -23.35 -15.03
C SER A 332 23.03 -23.88 -14.88
N ARG A 333 24.00 -23.29 -15.63
CA ARG A 333 25.42 -23.58 -15.46
C ARG A 333 25.98 -23.10 -14.11
N GLN A 334 25.32 -22.15 -13.48
CA GLN A 334 25.58 -21.69 -12.13
C GLN A 334 24.42 -22.17 -11.26
N ARG A 335 24.53 -23.35 -10.68
CA ARG A 335 23.62 -23.78 -9.64
C ARG A 335 23.75 -22.81 -8.47
N ALA A 336 22.87 -21.83 -8.40
CA ALA A 336 22.70 -21.10 -7.16
C ALA A 336 22.33 -22.12 -6.08
N ASP A 337 22.87 -21.96 -4.88
CA ASP A 337 22.64 -22.83 -3.74
C ASP A 337 21.19 -22.65 -3.24
N TYR A 338 20.22 -23.10 -4.03
CA TYR A 338 18.82 -23.09 -3.64
C TYR A 338 18.57 -24.17 -2.61
N ARG A 339 18.00 -23.77 -1.50
CA ARG A 339 17.55 -24.68 -0.43
C ARG A 339 16.04 -24.81 -0.52
N PHE A 340 15.55 -26.03 -0.42
CA PHE A 340 14.12 -26.31 -0.32
C PHE A 340 13.81 -26.76 1.10
N LEU A 341 12.90 -26.04 1.74
CA LEU A 341 12.42 -26.38 3.07
C LEU A 341 10.99 -26.89 2.97
N ALA A 342 10.73 -28.05 3.53
CA ALA A 342 9.40 -28.59 3.72
C ALA A 342 8.92 -28.34 5.14
N ILE A 343 7.65 -28.03 5.28
CA ILE A 343 6.95 -27.91 6.56
C ILE A 343 5.78 -28.87 6.52
N ARG A 344 5.59 -29.68 7.56
CA ARG A 344 4.42 -30.51 7.71
C ARG A 344 3.62 -30.10 8.94
N GLU A 345 2.33 -29.94 8.75
CA GLU A 345 1.37 -29.58 9.78
C GLU A 345 0.39 -30.74 9.99
N PRO A 346 0.27 -31.30 11.20
CA PRO A 346 -0.64 -32.40 11.45
C PRO A 346 -2.08 -31.95 11.30
N LEU A 347 -2.87 -32.69 10.55
CA LEU A 347 -4.30 -32.46 10.42
C LEU A 347 -4.99 -33.08 11.64
N ARG A 348 -5.40 -32.21 12.55
CA ARG A 348 -6.18 -32.59 13.72
C ARG A 348 -7.63 -32.76 13.31
N GLN A 349 -8.11 -33.99 13.36
CA GLN A 349 -9.51 -34.37 13.23
C GLN A 349 -10.23 -33.79 11.98
N LEU A 350 -10.33 -34.63 10.97
CA LEU A 350 -11.24 -34.41 9.86
C LEU A 350 -12.40 -35.38 10.05
N GLU A 351 -13.47 -34.90 10.67
CA GLU A 351 -14.81 -35.46 10.46
C GLU A 351 -15.26 -35.04 9.05
N LEU A 352 -14.58 -35.56 8.04
CA LEU A 352 -15.02 -35.42 6.65
C LEU A 352 -15.94 -36.59 6.38
N GLY A 353 -17.15 -36.31 5.96
CA GLY A 353 -17.96 -37.29 5.25
C GLY A 353 -17.15 -37.79 4.04
N ASP A 354 -17.30 -39.06 3.69
CA ASP A 354 -16.44 -39.84 2.78
C ASP A 354 -16.21 -39.25 1.35
N GLU A 355 -16.70 -38.04 1.02
CA GLU A 355 -16.68 -37.48 -0.33
C GLU A 355 -16.11 -36.07 -0.46
N GLN A 356 -15.57 -35.42 0.59
CA GLN A 356 -15.01 -34.08 0.46
C GLN A 356 -13.49 -34.08 0.24
N GLU A 357 -13.05 -33.75 -0.98
CA GLU A 357 -11.66 -33.42 -1.26
C GLU A 357 -11.25 -32.14 -0.53
N LEU A 358 -10.14 -32.18 0.19
CA LEU A 358 -9.58 -31.01 0.84
C LEU A 358 -9.07 -30.02 -0.21
N PRO A 359 -9.31 -28.70 -0.03
CA PRO A 359 -8.89 -27.67 -0.99
C PRO A 359 -7.36 -27.43 -1.00
N PHE A 360 -6.58 -28.31 -0.40
CA PHE A 360 -5.13 -28.26 -0.32
C PHE A 360 -4.52 -29.67 -0.36
N PRO A 361 -3.28 -29.81 -0.83
CA PRO A 361 -2.62 -31.10 -0.86
C PRO A 361 -2.42 -31.65 0.54
N THR A 362 -2.63 -32.94 0.68
CA THR A 362 -2.39 -33.70 1.92
C THR A 362 -1.39 -34.82 1.68
N GLN A 363 -0.69 -35.23 2.73
CA GLN A 363 0.31 -36.27 2.68
C GLN A 363 0.25 -37.14 3.95
N ALA A 364 0.16 -38.44 3.79
CA ALA A 364 0.30 -39.38 4.89
C ALA A 364 1.77 -39.67 5.19
N PHE A 365 2.15 -39.58 6.47
CA PHE A 365 3.47 -39.95 6.95
C PHE A 365 3.36 -41.18 7.83
N ALA A 366 4.26 -42.13 7.63
CA ALA A 366 4.23 -43.40 8.35
C ALA A 366 4.32 -43.16 9.87
N GLY A 367 3.36 -43.72 10.61
CA GLY A 367 3.28 -43.58 12.07
C GLY A 367 2.85 -42.23 12.60
N LYS A 368 2.63 -41.20 11.74
CA LYS A 368 2.24 -39.82 12.14
C LYS A 368 0.90 -39.37 11.59
N GLY A 369 0.29 -40.12 10.68
CA GLY A 369 -1.00 -39.77 10.10
C GLY A 369 -0.94 -38.73 8.98
N LEU A 370 -2.06 -38.07 8.73
CA LEU A 370 -2.24 -37.14 7.63
C LEU A 370 -1.75 -35.73 7.99
N HIS A 371 -0.97 -35.15 7.11
CA HIS A 371 -0.41 -33.79 7.28
C HIS A 371 -0.68 -32.92 6.04
N LYS A 372 -0.71 -31.61 6.23
CA LYS A 372 -0.65 -30.62 5.18
C LYS A 372 0.81 -30.24 4.94
N PRO A 373 1.39 -30.57 3.79
CA PRO A 373 2.74 -30.13 3.44
C PRO A 373 2.74 -28.71 2.89
N PHE A 374 3.78 -27.95 3.21
CA PHE A 374 4.13 -26.65 2.62
C PHE A 374 5.55 -26.73 2.10
N GLY A 375 5.80 -26.04 0.99
CA GLY A 375 7.13 -25.90 0.41
C GLY A 375 7.62 -24.46 0.48
N MET A 376 8.91 -24.28 0.61
CA MET A 376 9.58 -22.99 0.49
C MET A 376 10.92 -23.18 -0.21
N VAL A 377 11.28 -22.21 -1.07
CA VAL A 377 12.61 -22.10 -1.69
C VAL A 377 13.31 -20.85 -1.16
N THR A 378 14.61 -20.97 -0.92
CA THR A 378 15.43 -19.85 -0.43
C THR A 378 16.89 -20.00 -0.86
N ASN A 379 17.60 -18.88 -1.01
CA ASN A 379 19.04 -18.83 -1.10
C ASN A 379 19.69 -18.29 0.19
N ARG A 380 18.88 -18.03 1.23
CA ARG A 380 19.40 -17.54 2.52
C ARG A 380 20.11 -18.66 3.27
N LYS A 381 21.22 -18.28 3.91
CA LYS A 381 21.96 -19.15 4.82
C LYS A 381 21.40 -19.08 6.23
N GLY A 382 21.75 -20.05 7.07
CA GLY A 382 21.34 -20.13 8.46
C GLY A 382 20.28 -21.18 8.74
N PRO A 383 19.80 -21.28 9.99
CA PRO A 383 18.80 -22.27 10.42
C PRO A 383 17.49 -22.12 9.66
N GLY A 384 16.91 -23.26 9.21
CA GLY A 384 15.70 -23.25 8.40
C GLY A 384 14.48 -22.71 9.13
N ASP A 385 14.34 -22.96 10.45
CA ASP A 385 13.30 -22.38 11.28
C ASP A 385 13.33 -20.83 11.26
N GLY A 386 14.53 -20.25 11.35
CA GLY A 386 14.70 -18.80 11.24
C GLY A 386 14.26 -18.24 9.87
N VAL A 387 14.60 -18.93 8.79
CA VAL A 387 14.20 -18.52 7.43
C VAL A 387 12.69 -18.67 7.23
N ILE A 388 12.08 -19.75 7.76
CA ILE A 388 10.63 -19.95 7.71
C ILE A 388 9.90 -18.81 8.43
N TRP A 389 10.34 -18.45 9.64
CA TRP A 389 9.70 -17.36 10.39
C TRP A 389 9.93 -16.03 9.73
N TRP A 390 11.10 -15.78 9.15
CA TRP A 390 11.35 -14.57 8.38
C TRP A 390 10.39 -14.43 7.17
N LEU A 391 10.12 -15.52 6.44
CA LEU A 391 9.09 -15.51 5.40
C LEU A 391 7.71 -15.22 5.99
N ARG A 392 7.38 -15.83 7.13
CA ARG A 392 6.07 -15.69 7.78
C ARG A 392 5.80 -14.33 8.41
N GLU A 393 6.83 -13.51 8.66
CA GLU A 393 6.64 -12.13 9.10
C GLU A 393 5.80 -11.28 8.14
N ARG A 394 5.73 -11.66 6.84
CA ARG A 394 4.84 -11.02 5.87
C ARG A 394 3.37 -11.36 6.09
N CYS A 395 3.09 -12.56 6.63
CA CYS A 395 1.73 -13.04 6.86
C CYS A 395 1.01 -12.14 7.88
N GLY A 396 -0.24 -11.80 7.61
CA GLY A 396 -1.02 -10.85 8.39
C GLY A 396 -0.70 -9.39 8.09
N LYS A 397 0.57 -9.03 7.85
CA LYS A 397 0.94 -7.65 7.49
C LYS A 397 0.51 -7.28 6.07
N SER A 398 0.72 -8.18 5.10
CA SER A 398 0.22 -7.95 3.73
C SER A 398 -1.30 -7.80 3.70
N GLU A 399 -2.03 -8.66 4.40
CA GLU A 399 -3.50 -8.57 4.49
C GLU A 399 -3.94 -7.29 5.20
N GLU A 400 -3.24 -6.87 6.27
CA GLU A 400 -3.53 -5.62 6.97
C GLU A 400 -3.33 -4.41 6.05
N VAL A 401 -2.22 -4.35 5.30
CA VAL A 401 -1.93 -3.30 4.33
C VAL A 401 -2.97 -3.27 3.23
N HIS A 402 -3.29 -4.43 2.64
CA HIS A 402 -4.31 -4.54 1.61
C HIS A 402 -5.70 -4.12 2.12
N SER A 403 -6.05 -4.50 3.36
CA SER A 403 -7.28 -4.08 4.01
C SER A 403 -7.30 -2.56 4.25
N ALA A 404 -6.18 -1.98 4.71
CA ALA A 404 -6.07 -0.53 4.90
C ALA A 404 -6.20 0.23 3.57
N MET A 405 -5.54 -0.25 2.52
CA MET A 405 -5.64 0.33 1.17
C MET A 405 -7.05 0.28 0.61
N LYS A 406 -7.71 -0.89 0.68
CA LYS A 406 -9.04 -1.11 0.09
C LYS A 406 -10.16 -0.47 0.90
N SER A 407 -10.11 -0.60 2.24
CA SER A 407 -11.23 -0.23 3.11
C SER A 407 -11.02 1.09 3.84
N ASP A 408 -9.77 1.43 4.20
CA ASP A 408 -9.52 2.67 4.94
C ASP A 408 -9.20 3.85 4.02
N LEU A 409 -8.70 3.61 2.79
CA LEU A 409 -8.23 4.66 1.88
C LEU A 409 -8.92 4.62 0.51
N ALA A 410 -10.14 4.13 0.44
CA ALA A 410 -10.99 4.10 -0.76
C ALA A 410 -10.42 3.34 -1.99
N GLY A 411 -9.29 2.68 -1.88
CA GLY A 411 -8.68 1.94 -3.00
C GLY A 411 -9.55 0.77 -3.49
N GLY A 412 -10.48 0.29 -2.67
CA GLY A 412 -11.45 -0.75 -3.03
C GLY A 412 -12.68 -0.25 -3.79
N GLN A 413 -12.95 1.06 -3.82
CA GLN A 413 -14.09 1.68 -4.48
C GLN A 413 -13.63 2.37 -5.77
N LEU A 414 -13.54 1.60 -6.85
CA LEU A 414 -12.98 2.11 -8.10
C LEU A 414 -13.94 3.10 -8.79
N PRO A 415 -13.46 4.31 -9.19
CA PRO A 415 -14.34 5.40 -9.60
C PRO A 415 -14.86 5.26 -11.04
N SER A 416 -14.16 4.55 -11.92
CA SER A 416 -14.39 4.62 -13.37
C SER A 416 -14.54 3.24 -14.03
N GLY A 417 -15.12 3.20 -15.24
CA GLY A 417 -15.01 2.07 -16.15
C GLY A 417 -13.63 1.98 -16.86
N LEU A 418 -12.83 3.03 -16.80
CA LEU A 418 -11.55 3.12 -17.51
C LEU A 418 -10.39 2.60 -16.65
N PHE A 419 -9.61 1.69 -17.19
CA PHE A 419 -8.48 1.06 -16.52
C PHE A 419 -7.48 2.08 -15.94
N GLY A 420 -7.03 3.05 -16.75
CA GLY A 420 -6.04 4.04 -16.33
C GLY A 420 -6.54 4.98 -15.23
N ALA A 421 -7.83 5.32 -15.22
CA ALA A 421 -8.44 6.12 -14.16
C ALA A 421 -8.45 5.36 -12.81
N ASN A 422 -8.76 4.05 -12.85
CA ASN A 422 -8.71 3.19 -11.68
C ASN A 422 -7.26 2.96 -11.18
N ALA A 423 -6.32 2.81 -12.11
CA ALA A 423 -4.90 2.72 -11.78
C ALA A 423 -4.37 3.99 -11.10
N ALA A 424 -4.80 5.18 -11.55
CA ALA A 424 -4.47 6.45 -10.92
C ALA A 424 -5.11 6.59 -9.53
N TRP A 425 -6.37 6.17 -9.37
CA TRP A 425 -7.05 6.15 -8.08
C TRP A 425 -6.31 5.28 -7.07
N TRP A 426 -5.90 4.08 -7.48
CA TRP A 426 -5.10 3.18 -6.65
C TRP A 426 -3.74 3.78 -6.28
N ALA A 427 -3.03 4.39 -7.23
CA ALA A 427 -1.75 5.06 -6.98
C ALA A 427 -1.89 6.25 -6.01
N LEU A 428 -2.98 7.01 -6.09
CA LEU A 428 -3.28 8.12 -5.19
C LEU A 428 -3.62 7.63 -3.77
N ALA A 429 -4.32 6.50 -3.64
CA ALA A 429 -4.53 5.85 -2.35
C ALA A 429 -3.20 5.38 -1.73
N ILE A 430 -2.26 4.88 -2.53
CA ILE A 430 -0.89 4.56 -2.08
C ILE A 430 -0.15 5.81 -1.62
N LEU A 431 -0.24 6.93 -2.32
CA LEU A 431 0.36 8.20 -1.88
C LEU A 431 -0.21 8.65 -0.53
N ALA A 432 -1.52 8.57 -0.34
CA ALA A 432 -2.16 8.87 0.95
C ALA A 432 -1.70 7.92 2.05
N PHE A 433 -1.57 6.62 1.73
CA PHE A 433 -1.05 5.59 2.64
C PHE A 433 0.39 5.91 3.07
N ASN A 434 1.29 6.18 2.13
CA ASN A 434 2.69 6.46 2.40
C ASN A 434 2.89 7.80 3.12
N LEU A 435 2.10 8.82 2.80
CA LEU A 435 2.09 10.09 3.54
C LEU A 435 1.65 9.87 4.99
N ASN A 436 0.65 9.02 5.22
CA ASN A 436 0.25 8.63 6.56
C ASN A 436 1.31 7.79 7.29
N ALA A 437 2.03 6.89 6.59
CA ALA A 437 3.16 6.17 7.15
C ALA A 437 4.27 7.13 7.61
N ALA A 438 4.61 8.12 6.78
CA ALA A 438 5.56 9.18 7.16
C ALA A 438 5.07 10.00 8.36
N MET A 439 3.79 10.37 8.42
CA MET A 439 3.19 11.06 9.57
C MET A 439 3.35 10.25 10.86
N LYS A 440 3.01 8.96 10.82
CA LYS A 440 3.11 8.09 11.99
C LYS A 440 4.56 7.95 12.48
N ARG A 441 5.48 7.71 11.55
CA ARG A 441 6.88 7.39 11.88
C ARG A 441 7.69 8.62 12.27
N LEU A 442 7.54 9.72 11.54
CA LEU A 442 8.39 10.90 11.71
C LEU A 442 7.81 11.92 12.70
N ALA A 443 6.50 11.96 12.87
CA ALA A 443 5.85 12.99 13.67
C ALA A 443 5.11 12.45 14.90
N LEU A 444 4.35 11.36 14.74
CA LEU A 444 3.52 10.84 15.84
C LEU A 444 4.24 9.84 16.75
N GLY A 445 5.25 9.11 16.23
CA GLY A 445 6.07 8.17 16.98
C GLY A 445 5.51 6.74 17.09
N GLU A 446 6.25 5.87 17.80
CA GLU A 446 6.01 4.41 17.81
C GLU A 446 4.62 4.00 18.30
N SER A 447 4.05 4.70 19.27
CA SER A 447 2.69 4.41 19.78
C SER A 447 1.61 4.52 18.69
N TRP A 448 1.92 5.18 17.57
CA TRP A 448 1.04 5.32 16.41
C TRP A 448 1.40 4.39 15.26
N ALA A 449 2.59 3.80 15.26
CA ALA A 449 3.08 2.99 14.16
C ALA A 449 2.12 1.85 13.78
N ALA A 450 1.62 1.11 14.77
CA ALA A 450 0.69 0.00 14.57
C ALA A 450 -0.79 0.43 14.43
N LYS A 451 -1.14 1.71 14.64
CA LYS A 451 -2.53 2.14 14.57
C LYS A 451 -3.02 2.21 13.12
N ARG A 452 -4.19 1.65 12.86
CA ARG A 452 -4.86 1.74 11.56
C ARG A 452 -5.37 3.16 11.28
N MET A 453 -5.65 3.47 10.02
CA MET A 453 -6.17 4.78 9.59
C MET A 453 -7.46 5.17 10.31
N LYS A 454 -8.32 4.20 10.63
CA LYS A 454 -9.54 4.43 11.41
C LYS A 454 -9.25 5.04 12.79
N ALA A 455 -8.20 4.57 13.47
CA ALA A 455 -7.78 5.11 14.76
C ALA A 455 -7.23 6.55 14.63
N LEU A 456 -6.45 6.83 13.56
CA LEU A 456 -5.98 8.19 13.30
C LEU A 456 -7.13 9.15 13.02
N ARG A 457 -8.13 8.72 12.25
CA ARG A 457 -9.34 9.52 12.03
C ARG A 457 -10.07 9.83 13.33
N PHE A 458 -10.28 8.81 14.16
CA PHE A 458 -11.02 8.96 15.41
C PHE A 458 -10.29 9.85 16.43
N HIS A 459 -8.98 9.70 16.57
CA HIS A 459 -8.22 10.37 17.65
C HIS A 459 -7.48 11.64 17.22
N LEU A 460 -7.25 11.83 15.92
CA LEU A 460 -6.38 12.91 15.43
C LEU A 460 -7.03 13.76 14.32
N ILE A 461 -7.63 13.15 13.30
CA ILE A 461 -8.13 13.86 12.11
C ILE A 461 -9.53 14.42 12.37
N GLY A 462 -10.45 13.58 12.81
CA GLY A 462 -11.87 13.90 13.02
C GLY A 462 -12.14 14.70 14.29
N LEU A 463 -11.37 15.73 14.55
CA LEU A 463 -11.54 16.58 15.71
C LEU A 463 -12.46 17.76 15.40
N PRO A 464 -13.56 17.94 16.16
CA PRO A 464 -14.40 19.10 15.99
C PRO A 464 -13.65 20.38 16.36
N GLY A 465 -13.87 21.43 15.59
CA GLY A 465 -13.20 22.69 15.86
C GLY A 465 -13.81 23.88 15.10
N ARG A 466 -13.22 25.04 15.34
CA ARG A 466 -13.57 26.27 14.63
C ARG A 466 -12.33 26.95 14.08
N VAL A 467 -12.34 27.24 12.83
CA VAL A 467 -11.29 27.99 12.14
C VAL A 467 -11.64 29.47 12.14
N ILE A 468 -10.74 30.27 12.67
CA ILE A 468 -10.88 31.73 12.71
C ILE A 468 -9.64 32.41 12.10
N SER A 469 -9.83 33.58 11.52
CA SER A 469 -8.75 34.46 11.07
C SER A 469 -8.62 35.62 12.05
N HIS A 470 -7.42 35.77 12.66
CA HIS A 470 -7.12 36.86 13.56
C HIS A 470 -5.71 37.41 13.28
N ALA A 471 -5.57 38.70 13.15
CA ALA A 471 -4.28 39.36 12.90
C ALA A 471 -3.48 38.74 11.73
N ARG A 472 -4.12 38.43 10.63
CA ARG A 472 -3.56 37.76 9.44
C ARG A 472 -3.06 36.33 9.69
N ARG A 473 -3.44 35.70 10.83
CA ARG A 473 -3.13 34.30 11.17
C ARG A 473 -4.40 33.48 11.17
N TRP A 474 -4.28 32.25 10.73
CA TRP A 474 -5.32 31.25 10.84
C TRP A 474 -5.14 30.48 12.15
N ILE A 475 -6.19 30.36 12.92
CA ILE A 475 -6.22 29.67 14.20
C ILE A 475 -7.27 28.59 14.12
N ILE A 476 -6.89 27.36 14.42
CA ILE A 476 -7.82 26.22 14.54
C ILE A 476 -8.05 26.02 16.04
N ARG A 477 -9.22 26.37 16.53
CA ARG A 477 -9.66 26.10 17.90
C ARG A 477 -10.32 24.75 17.91
N LEU A 478 -9.69 23.76 18.57
CA LEU A 478 -10.22 22.41 18.69
C LEU A 478 -11.19 22.34 19.87
N GLY A 479 -12.34 21.72 19.65
CA GLY A 479 -13.26 21.26 20.69
C GLY A 479 -12.78 19.92 21.21
N GLY A 480 -12.72 19.72 22.53
CA GLY A 480 -12.29 18.46 23.15
C GLY A 480 -10.94 18.55 23.83
N GLY A 481 -10.49 17.46 24.42
CA GLY A 481 -9.45 17.39 25.44
C GLY A 481 -8.07 17.90 25.02
N THR A 482 -7.31 18.31 26.02
CA THR A 482 -5.95 18.84 25.93
C THR A 482 -4.96 17.85 25.28
N GLN A 483 -5.20 16.55 25.37
CA GLN A 483 -4.32 15.50 24.86
C GLN A 483 -4.19 15.51 23.32
N ALA A 484 -5.31 15.63 22.59
CA ALA A 484 -5.27 15.67 21.12
C ALA A 484 -4.54 16.94 20.63
N LEU A 485 -4.78 18.09 21.28
CA LEU A 485 -4.07 19.32 20.98
C LEU A 485 -2.56 19.18 21.26
N ALA A 486 -2.18 18.57 22.38
CA ALA A 486 -0.77 18.34 22.74
C ALA A 486 -0.10 17.44 21.67
N THR A 487 -0.75 16.36 21.24
CA THR A 487 -0.26 15.48 20.15
C THR A 487 -0.05 16.26 18.85
N ILE A 488 -1.00 17.11 18.45
CA ILE A 488 -0.87 17.93 17.24
C ILE A 488 0.29 18.92 17.34
N LEU A 489 0.43 19.59 18.49
CA LEU A 489 1.51 20.57 18.70
C LEU A 489 2.89 19.92 18.68
N ASP A 490 3.06 18.76 19.34
CA ASP A 490 4.28 17.96 19.31
C ASP A 490 4.60 17.50 17.90
N ALA A 491 3.63 16.94 17.18
CA ALA A 491 3.80 16.53 15.78
C ALA A 491 4.21 17.70 14.87
N ARG A 492 3.59 18.88 15.03
CA ARG A 492 3.97 20.08 14.28
C ARG A 492 5.41 20.51 14.55
N GLN A 493 5.84 20.44 15.81
CA GLN A 493 7.22 20.76 16.19
C GLN A 493 8.21 19.80 15.52
N LYS A 494 7.92 18.49 15.55
CA LYS A 494 8.74 17.47 14.89
C LYS A 494 8.78 17.68 13.37
N ILE A 495 7.63 17.91 12.73
CA ILE A 495 7.59 18.18 11.26
C ILE A 495 8.39 19.44 10.92
N ARG A 496 8.34 20.48 11.75
CA ARG A 496 9.14 21.69 11.54
C ARG A 496 10.64 21.39 11.60
N ALA A 497 11.08 20.51 12.52
CA ALA A 497 12.48 20.08 12.57
C ALA A 497 12.92 19.34 11.31
N LEU A 498 12.06 18.47 10.75
CA LEU A 498 12.33 17.76 9.48
C LEU A 498 12.57 18.73 8.32
N ALA A 499 11.83 19.85 8.26
CA ALA A 499 11.96 20.83 7.18
C ALA A 499 13.29 21.60 7.18
N HIS A 500 14.06 21.54 8.27
CA HIS A 500 15.35 22.26 8.38
C HIS A 500 16.57 21.36 8.15
N GLY A 501 16.33 20.08 7.81
CA GLY A 501 17.37 19.07 7.68
C GLY A 501 17.90 18.57 9.03
N PRO A 502 18.59 17.42 9.09
CA PRO A 502 19.35 17.06 10.27
C PRO A 502 20.39 18.15 10.48
N ALA A 503 20.44 18.73 11.68
CA ALA A 503 21.53 19.60 12.09
C ALA A 503 22.82 18.78 11.91
N GLY A 504 23.65 19.16 10.92
CA GLY A 504 24.89 18.49 10.55
C GLY A 504 25.90 18.46 11.68
#